data_8386ab8bc1be8184d97d281151de564d
#
_entry.id   8386ab8bc1be8184d97d281151de564d
#
_cell.length_a   1.000
_cell.length_b   1.000
_cell.length_c   1.000
_cell.angle_alpha   90.00
_cell.angle_beta   90.00
_cell.angle_gamma   90.00
#
_symmetry.space_group_name_H-M   'P 1'
#
loop_
_entity.id
_entity.type
_entity.pdbx_description
1 polymer ?
#
loop_
_entity_poly.entity_id
_entity_poly.type
_entity_poly.pdbx_seq_one_letter_code
_entity_poly.pdbx_strand_id
1 'polypeptide(L)'
;MKFHLVLTKKDTDIIAFKNSVSPKTFGELVTKILKRAVRGRVAEIPMSFEINDEVCEMHTKIELDDELVKECKEILGFEKGRFTTCVKQEIRRCINKNLVIPKKEHIDNGHIKEILDNASLSIKKRKAELVDSPEKFRKMHKSYRTILSNAAHEFDKIN
;
A
#
# COMPACT_ATOMS: atom_id res chain seq x y z
N MET A 1 -26.67 15.00 -5.32
CA MET A 1 -25.88 14.64 -6.53
C MET A 1 -25.53 13.17 -6.53
N LYS A 2 -25.71 12.47 -7.66
CA LYS A 2 -25.28 11.06 -7.84
C LYS A 2 -24.07 11.03 -8.75
N PHE A 3 -23.02 10.29 -8.36
CA PHE A 3 -21.82 10.11 -9.19
C PHE A 3 -21.28 8.68 -9.10
N HIS A 4 -20.51 8.29 -10.11
CA HIS A 4 -19.85 6.99 -10.16
C HIS A 4 -18.38 7.15 -9.78
N LEU A 5 -17.97 6.43 -8.75
CA LEU A 5 -16.58 6.32 -8.36
C LEU A 5 -16.00 5.10 -9.09
N VAL A 6 -15.17 5.37 -10.10
CA VAL A 6 -14.47 4.33 -10.84
C VAL A 6 -13.16 4.06 -10.12
N LEU A 7 -13.01 2.84 -9.60
CA LEU A 7 -11.81 2.36 -8.91
C LEU A 7 -11.03 1.46 -9.87
N THR A 8 -9.77 1.77 -10.06
CA THR A 8 -8.86 1.05 -10.96
C THR A 8 -7.85 0.24 -10.15
N LYS A 9 -7.00 -0.52 -10.82
CA LYS A 9 -5.88 -1.26 -10.19
C LYS A 9 -4.94 -0.37 -9.35
N LYS A 10 -4.98 0.95 -9.54
CA LYS A 10 -4.20 1.93 -8.74
C LYS A 10 -4.90 2.32 -7.43
N ASP A 11 -6.12 1.88 -7.21
CA ASP A 11 -6.96 2.24 -6.06
C ASP A 11 -7.16 1.03 -5.12
N THR A 12 -6.15 0.16 -4.98
CA THR A 12 -6.20 -1.09 -4.20
C THR A 12 -6.62 -0.85 -2.75
N ASP A 13 -6.10 0.21 -2.14
CA ASP A 13 -6.44 0.66 -0.80
C ASP A 13 -7.94 1.01 -0.64
N ILE A 14 -8.48 1.75 -1.59
CA ILE A 14 -9.92 2.15 -1.57
C ILE A 14 -10.80 0.94 -1.87
N ILE A 15 -10.37 0.04 -2.74
CA ILE A 15 -11.11 -1.18 -3.08
C ILE A 15 -11.15 -2.12 -1.87
N ALA A 16 -10.03 -2.33 -1.19
CA ALA A 16 -9.96 -3.12 0.02
C ALA A 16 -10.88 -2.54 1.10
N PHE A 17 -10.83 -1.23 1.32
CA PHE A 17 -11.74 -0.54 2.23
C PHE A 17 -13.22 -0.71 1.84
N LYS A 18 -13.55 -0.55 0.55
CA LYS A 18 -14.91 -0.76 0.07
C LYS A 18 -15.40 -2.19 0.28
N ASN A 19 -14.54 -3.18 0.04
CA ASN A 19 -14.89 -4.60 0.18
C ASN A 19 -15.04 -5.03 1.65
N SER A 20 -14.42 -4.30 2.58
CA SER A 20 -14.57 -4.55 4.03
C SER A 20 -15.92 -4.12 4.60
N VAL A 21 -16.73 -3.38 3.83
CA VAL A 21 -18.02 -2.84 4.28
C VAL A 21 -19.12 -3.09 3.25
N SER A 22 -20.39 -3.01 3.68
CA SER A 22 -21.52 -3.10 2.74
C SER A 22 -21.55 -1.89 1.79
N PRO A 23 -22.11 -2.02 0.56
CA PRO A 23 -22.21 -0.89 -0.38
C PRO A 23 -22.93 0.34 0.19
N LYS A 24 -23.97 0.14 1.00
CA LYS A 24 -24.68 1.22 1.68
C LYS A 24 -23.77 1.90 2.70
N THR A 25 -23.13 1.13 3.55
CA THR A 25 -22.20 1.61 4.57
C THR A 25 -21.03 2.38 3.95
N PHE A 26 -20.50 1.92 2.81
CA PHE A 26 -19.43 2.63 2.09
C PHE A 26 -19.86 4.04 1.67
N GLY A 27 -21.06 4.22 1.11
CA GLY A 27 -21.60 5.53 0.75
C GLY A 27 -21.74 6.46 1.97
N GLU A 28 -22.24 5.94 3.09
CA GLU A 28 -22.37 6.67 4.34
C GLU A 28 -21.00 7.08 4.91
N LEU A 29 -20.01 6.19 4.83
CA LEU A 29 -18.65 6.48 5.26
C LEU A 29 -17.97 7.54 4.40
N VAL A 30 -18.13 7.48 3.06
CA VAL A 30 -17.64 8.53 2.16
C VAL A 30 -18.27 9.89 2.51
N THR A 31 -19.58 9.91 2.75
CA THR A 31 -20.29 11.13 3.21
C THR A 31 -19.71 11.66 4.52
N LYS A 32 -19.46 10.79 5.50
CA LYS A 32 -18.85 11.16 6.79
C LYS A 32 -17.43 11.70 6.60
N ILE A 33 -16.63 11.07 5.73
CA ILE A 33 -15.27 11.51 5.40
C ILE A 33 -15.31 12.94 4.84
N LEU A 34 -16.16 13.19 3.85
CA LEU A 34 -16.25 14.51 3.22
C LEU A 34 -16.78 15.58 4.18
N LYS A 35 -17.81 15.29 4.99
CA LYS A 35 -18.29 16.23 6.03
C LYS A 35 -17.21 16.60 7.05
N ARG A 36 -16.29 15.71 7.35
CA ARG A 36 -15.14 16.00 8.24
C ARG A 36 -14.06 16.78 7.52
N ALA A 37 -13.78 16.43 6.25
CA ALA A 37 -12.80 17.12 5.42
C ALA A 37 -13.14 18.60 5.23
N VAL A 38 -14.40 18.93 4.95
CA VAL A 38 -14.91 20.31 4.84
C VAL A 38 -14.64 21.10 6.13
N ARG A 39 -14.66 20.45 7.30
CA ARG A 39 -14.33 21.05 8.59
C ARG A 39 -12.84 21.05 8.91
N GLY A 40 -11.97 20.77 7.95
CA GLY A 40 -10.52 20.66 8.14
C GLY A 40 -10.08 19.47 9.00
N ARG A 41 -10.93 18.45 9.18
CA ARG A 41 -10.67 17.29 10.04
C ARG A 41 -10.66 16.00 9.24
N VAL A 42 -9.88 15.04 9.65
CA VAL A 42 -9.93 13.68 9.11
C VAL A 42 -10.95 12.87 9.92
N ALA A 43 -11.77 12.09 9.22
CA ALA A 43 -12.75 11.24 9.91
C ALA A 43 -12.02 10.13 10.70
N GLU A 44 -12.48 9.89 11.92
CA GLU A 44 -12.07 8.76 12.73
C GLU A 44 -13.01 7.60 12.44
N ILE A 45 -12.52 6.61 11.72
CA ILE A 45 -13.26 5.42 11.34
C ILE A 45 -12.35 4.24 11.67
N PRO A 46 -12.73 3.36 12.59
CA PRO A 46 -11.95 2.16 12.86
C PRO A 46 -11.92 1.32 11.58
N MET A 47 -10.74 1.06 11.08
CA MET A 47 -10.51 0.29 9.87
C MET A 47 -9.60 -0.88 10.16
N SER A 48 -10.05 -2.05 9.74
CA SER A 48 -9.26 -3.28 9.74
C SER A 48 -9.57 -4.00 8.45
N PHE A 49 -8.64 -3.99 7.50
CA PHE A 49 -8.76 -4.73 6.24
C PHE A 49 -7.38 -5.02 5.68
N GLU A 50 -7.28 -6.10 4.94
CA GLU A 50 -6.08 -6.48 4.21
C GLU A 50 -6.14 -5.93 2.78
N ILE A 51 -5.02 -5.40 2.29
CA ILE A 51 -4.89 -4.96 0.91
C ILE A 51 -4.47 -6.18 0.10
N ASN A 52 -5.35 -6.63 -0.80
CA ASN A 52 -5.08 -7.75 -1.69
C ASN A 52 -4.72 -7.21 -3.08
N ASP A 53 -3.63 -7.69 -3.66
CA ASP A 53 -3.13 -7.21 -4.97
C ASP A 53 -3.96 -7.71 -6.16
N GLU A 54 -4.80 -8.72 -5.96
CA GLU A 54 -5.74 -9.23 -6.96
C GLU A 54 -7.00 -8.38 -7.04
N VAL A 55 -6.88 -7.21 -7.66
CA VAL A 55 -8.00 -6.27 -7.74
C VAL A 55 -8.47 -6.07 -9.17
N CYS A 56 -9.77 -6.31 -9.40
CA CYS A 56 -10.47 -5.95 -10.62
C CYS A 56 -10.96 -4.50 -10.55
N GLU A 57 -11.07 -3.85 -11.70
CA GLU A 57 -11.73 -2.54 -11.81
C GLU A 57 -13.16 -2.62 -11.29
N MET A 58 -13.56 -1.59 -10.56
CA MET A 58 -14.82 -1.57 -9.84
C MET A 58 -15.52 -0.23 -9.99
N HIS A 59 -16.82 -0.28 -10.24
CA HIS A 59 -17.65 0.90 -10.28
C HIS A 59 -18.57 0.96 -9.05
N THR A 60 -18.58 2.07 -8.36
CA THR A 60 -19.44 2.27 -7.21
C THR A 60 -20.24 3.55 -7.36
N LYS A 61 -21.56 3.45 -7.25
CA LYS A 61 -22.45 4.60 -7.25
C LYS A 61 -22.52 5.17 -5.84
N ILE A 62 -22.27 6.47 -5.72
CA ILE A 62 -22.35 7.21 -4.47
C ILE A 62 -23.35 8.34 -4.65
N GLU A 63 -24.19 8.52 -3.65
CA GLU A 63 -25.16 9.62 -3.59
C GLU A 63 -24.75 10.55 -2.46
N LEU A 64 -24.55 11.83 -2.79
CA LEU A 64 -24.22 12.89 -1.85
C LEU A 64 -25.29 13.98 -1.88
N ASP A 65 -25.48 14.61 -0.74
CA ASP A 65 -26.29 15.81 -0.62
C ASP A 65 -25.70 16.94 -1.48
N ASP A 66 -26.55 17.71 -2.17
CA ASP A 66 -26.12 18.80 -3.04
C ASP A 66 -25.45 19.91 -2.25
N GLU A 67 -25.85 20.15 -1.01
CA GLU A 67 -25.22 21.10 -0.11
C GLU A 67 -23.79 20.67 0.23
N LEU A 68 -23.58 19.42 0.59
CA LEU A 68 -22.22 18.88 0.84
C LEU A 68 -21.33 18.96 -0.40
N VAL A 69 -21.89 18.71 -1.59
CA VAL A 69 -21.13 18.84 -2.85
C VAL A 69 -20.71 20.28 -3.09
N LYS A 70 -21.57 21.25 -2.77
CA LYS A 70 -21.26 22.68 -2.86
C LYS A 70 -20.14 23.06 -1.89
N GLU A 71 -20.25 22.66 -0.63
CA GLU A 71 -19.23 22.87 0.39
C GLU A 71 -17.87 22.25 -0.02
N CYS A 72 -17.87 21.03 -0.55
CA CYS A 72 -16.64 20.39 -1.04
C CYS A 72 -15.96 21.18 -2.16
N LYS A 73 -16.75 21.77 -3.07
CA LYS A 73 -16.22 22.61 -4.14
C LYS A 73 -15.64 23.93 -3.64
N GLU A 74 -16.34 24.58 -2.73
CA GLU A 74 -15.97 25.90 -2.21
C GLU A 74 -14.81 25.83 -1.21
N ILE A 75 -14.83 24.87 -0.29
CA ILE A 75 -13.88 24.80 0.82
C ILE A 75 -12.67 23.94 0.48
N LEU A 76 -12.88 22.80 -0.17
CA LEU A 76 -11.80 21.85 -0.53
C LEU A 76 -11.23 22.12 -1.94
N GLY A 77 -11.79 23.07 -2.68
CA GLY A 77 -11.33 23.38 -4.03
C GLY A 77 -11.56 22.24 -5.04
N PHE A 78 -12.61 21.45 -4.87
CA PHE A 78 -12.95 20.35 -5.78
C PHE A 78 -13.39 20.90 -7.12
N GLU A 79 -12.50 21.00 -8.07
CA GLU A 79 -12.77 21.50 -9.40
C GLU A 79 -13.74 20.62 -10.19
N LYS A 80 -14.52 21.28 -11.09
CA LYS A 80 -15.37 20.60 -12.04
C LYS A 80 -14.51 19.67 -12.94
N GLY A 81 -14.83 18.39 -12.99
CA GLY A 81 -14.07 17.36 -13.73
C GLY A 81 -13.04 16.58 -12.89
N ARG A 82 -12.66 17.07 -11.71
CA ARG A 82 -11.76 16.39 -10.78
C ARG A 82 -12.41 15.93 -9.49
N PHE A 83 -13.71 16.10 -9.36
CA PHE A 83 -14.46 15.79 -8.14
C PHE A 83 -14.20 14.36 -7.63
N THR A 84 -14.30 13.36 -8.51
CA THR A 84 -14.04 11.96 -8.15
C THR A 84 -12.60 11.71 -7.69
N THR A 85 -11.61 12.38 -8.30
CA THR A 85 -10.20 12.32 -7.91
C THR A 85 -10.00 12.90 -6.51
N CYS A 86 -10.62 14.05 -6.23
CA CYS A 86 -10.55 14.67 -4.91
C CYS A 86 -11.24 13.80 -3.84
N VAL A 87 -12.39 13.20 -4.15
CA VAL A 87 -13.04 12.24 -3.25
C VAL A 87 -12.13 11.06 -2.94
N LYS A 88 -11.45 10.48 -3.94
CA LYS A 88 -10.45 9.41 -3.72
C LYS A 88 -9.32 9.86 -2.81
N GLN A 89 -8.81 11.08 -2.98
CA GLN A 89 -7.75 11.62 -2.12
C GLN A 89 -8.19 11.75 -0.66
N GLU A 90 -9.41 12.23 -0.40
CA GLU A 90 -9.91 12.31 0.97
C GLU A 90 -10.17 10.93 1.60
N ILE A 91 -10.63 9.95 0.80
CA ILE A 91 -10.74 8.56 1.28
C ILE A 91 -9.35 8.03 1.65
N ARG A 92 -8.33 8.20 0.81
CA ARG A 92 -6.96 7.78 1.11
C ARG A 92 -6.40 8.47 2.34
N ARG A 93 -6.63 9.78 2.49
CA ARG A 93 -6.22 10.51 3.67
C ARG A 93 -6.84 9.93 4.95
N CYS A 94 -8.11 9.51 4.87
CA CYS A 94 -8.80 8.85 5.96
C CYS A 94 -8.24 7.45 6.23
N ILE A 95 -7.99 6.64 5.20
CA ILE A 95 -7.39 5.31 5.31
C ILE A 95 -6.01 5.42 5.98
N ASN A 96 -5.14 6.27 5.47
CA ASN A 96 -3.78 6.44 5.98
C ASN A 96 -3.72 6.88 7.45
N LYS A 97 -4.72 7.65 7.90
CA LYS A 97 -4.81 8.06 9.31
C LYS A 97 -5.33 6.96 10.22
N ASN A 98 -6.29 6.17 9.76
CA ASN A 98 -7.06 5.26 10.59
C ASN A 98 -6.69 3.78 10.39
N LEU A 99 -5.95 3.46 9.31
CA LEU A 99 -5.49 2.10 9.10
C LEU A 99 -4.53 1.74 10.26
N VAL A 100 -5.01 0.91 11.14
CA VAL A 100 -4.14 0.24 12.10
C VAL A 100 -3.37 -0.78 11.30
N ILE A 101 -2.20 -0.38 10.81
CA ILE A 101 -1.23 -1.35 10.30
C ILE A 101 -1.00 -2.30 11.47
N PRO A 102 -1.37 -3.59 11.38
CA PRO A 102 -0.98 -4.54 12.39
C PRO A 102 0.52 -4.32 12.55
N LYS A 103 0.99 -4.01 13.77
CA LYS A 103 2.42 -3.90 14.02
C LYS A 103 2.98 -5.17 13.42
N LYS A 104 3.74 -5.05 12.32
CA LYS A 104 4.48 -6.18 11.76
C LYS A 104 5.13 -6.80 12.99
N GLU A 105 4.81 -8.05 13.27
CA GLU A 105 5.45 -8.78 14.36
C GLU A 105 6.91 -8.45 14.25
N HIS A 106 7.50 -8.06 15.35
CA HIS A 106 8.85 -7.53 15.42
C HIS A 106 9.71 -8.41 14.54
N ILE A 107 10.06 -7.91 13.34
CA ILE A 107 10.97 -8.65 12.46
C ILE A 107 12.18 -8.83 13.35
N ASP A 108 12.45 -10.08 13.72
CA ASP A 108 13.55 -10.37 14.62
C ASP A 108 14.82 -9.92 13.92
N ASN A 109 15.30 -8.73 14.30
CA ASN A 109 16.53 -8.14 13.77
C ASN A 109 17.71 -9.12 13.90
N GLY A 110 17.64 -10.08 14.82
CA GLY A 110 18.58 -11.19 14.96
C GLY A 110 18.56 -12.11 13.75
N HIS A 111 17.39 -12.48 13.25
CA HIS A 111 17.26 -13.37 12.09
C HIS A 111 17.71 -12.69 10.79
N ILE A 112 17.38 -11.41 10.60
CA ILE A 112 17.92 -10.62 9.47
C ILE A 112 19.44 -10.52 9.52
N LYS A 113 19.99 -10.25 10.70
CA LYS A 113 21.44 -10.19 10.89
C LYS A 113 22.09 -11.52 10.57
N GLU A 114 21.51 -12.64 11.01
CA GLU A 114 21.99 -13.99 10.72
C GLU A 114 22.01 -14.29 9.21
N ILE A 115 20.95 -13.93 8.47
CA ILE A 115 20.90 -14.10 7.01
C ILE A 115 22.01 -13.29 6.33
N LEU A 116 22.22 -12.03 6.74
CA LEU A 116 23.25 -11.16 6.20
C LEU A 116 24.67 -11.66 6.54
N ASP A 117 24.89 -12.12 7.76
CA ASP A 117 26.17 -12.67 8.20
C ASP A 117 26.50 -13.97 7.45
N ASN A 118 25.54 -14.87 7.25
CA ASN A 118 25.69 -16.09 6.48
C ASN A 118 26.00 -15.81 5.01
N ALA A 119 25.29 -14.86 4.38
CA ALA A 119 25.57 -14.43 3.02
C ALA A 119 26.97 -13.83 2.88
N SER A 120 27.37 -12.98 3.83
CA SER A 120 28.70 -12.36 3.89
C SER A 120 29.80 -13.40 4.06
N LEU A 121 29.63 -14.38 4.94
CA LEU A 121 30.57 -15.47 5.18
C LEU A 121 30.73 -16.35 3.93
N SER A 122 29.66 -16.65 3.25
CA SER A 122 29.65 -17.42 2.00
C SER A 122 30.41 -16.70 0.89
N ILE A 123 30.23 -15.37 0.79
CA ILE A 123 30.97 -14.53 -0.16
C ILE A 123 32.47 -14.52 0.18
N LYS A 124 32.85 -14.37 1.47
CA LYS A 124 34.25 -14.39 1.93
C LYS A 124 34.93 -15.72 1.66
N LYS A 125 34.28 -16.85 1.95
CA LYS A 125 34.83 -18.19 1.66
C LYS A 125 35.09 -18.36 0.16
N ARG A 126 34.17 -18.01 -0.70
CA ARG A 126 34.34 -18.11 -2.14
C ARG A 126 35.40 -17.16 -2.70
N LYS A 127 35.56 -15.98 -2.10
CA LYS A 127 36.60 -15.02 -2.46
C LYS A 127 38.01 -15.58 -2.15
N ALA A 128 38.17 -16.31 -1.04
CA ALA A 128 39.40 -16.95 -0.66
C ALA A 128 39.80 -18.13 -1.58
N GLU A 129 38.79 -18.83 -2.15
CA GLU A 129 39.02 -19.98 -3.05
C GLU A 129 39.40 -19.58 -4.49
N LEU A 130 39.35 -18.30 -4.86
CA LEU A 130 39.29 -17.85 -6.27
C LEU A 130 40.38 -16.87 -6.69
N VAL A 131 41.48 -16.76 -5.93
CA VAL A 131 42.49 -15.69 -6.08
C VAL A 131 43.27 -15.68 -7.41
N ASP A 132 43.29 -16.76 -8.25
CA ASP A 132 44.31 -16.89 -9.28
C ASP A 132 43.87 -17.10 -10.76
N SER A 133 42.67 -16.83 -11.22
CA SER A 133 42.34 -17.05 -12.63
C SER A 133 41.15 -16.24 -13.17
N PRO A 134 41.22 -15.64 -14.39
CA PRO A 134 40.12 -14.88 -15.01
C PRO A 134 38.84 -15.70 -15.30
N GLU A 135 38.98 -16.99 -15.58
CA GLU A 135 37.86 -17.90 -15.74
C GLU A 135 37.12 -18.15 -14.43
N LYS A 136 37.85 -18.24 -13.32
CA LYS A 136 37.34 -18.34 -11.96
C LYS A 136 36.56 -17.08 -11.59
N PHE A 137 36.99 -15.90 -12.06
CA PHE A 137 36.29 -14.64 -11.82
C PHE A 137 34.88 -14.62 -12.43
N ARG A 138 34.67 -15.14 -13.67
CA ARG A 138 33.35 -15.27 -14.31
C ARG A 138 32.45 -16.24 -13.55
N LYS A 139 32.96 -17.35 -13.05
CA LYS A 139 32.23 -18.32 -12.23
C LYS A 139 31.83 -17.69 -10.88
N MET A 140 32.71 -16.86 -10.31
CA MET A 140 32.47 -16.12 -9.08
C MET A 140 31.29 -15.15 -9.20
N HIS A 141 31.23 -14.41 -10.30
CA HIS A 141 30.12 -13.44 -10.51
C HIS A 141 28.75 -14.13 -10.55
N LYS A 142 28.69 -15.32 -11.18
CA LYS A 142 27.49 -16.14 -11.22
C LYS A 142 27.11 -16.68 -9.83
N SER A 143 28.09 -17.05 -9.03
CA SER A 143 27.90 -17.55 -7.66
C SER A 143 27.44 -16.48 -6.67
N TYR A 144 27.97 -15.25 -6.77
CA TYR A 144 27.49 -14.15 -5.94
C TYR A 144 26.04 -13.80 -6.23
N ARG A 145 25.64 -13.83 -7.51
CA ARG A 145 24.26 -13.62 -7.92
C ARG A 145 23.31 -14.64 -7.28
N THR A 146 23.73 -15.89 -7.21
CA THR A 146 22.96 -16.97 -6.56
C THR A 146 22.87 -16.77 -5.05
N ILE A 147 23.97 -16.39 -4.40
CA ILE A 147 23.98 -16.14 -2.93
C ILE A 147 23.05 -14.96 -2.59
N LEU A 148 23.13 -13.88 -3.36
CA LEU A 148 22.26 -12.71 -3.15
C LEU A 148 20.79 -13.02 -3.45
N SER A 149 20.51 -13.83 -4.48
CA SER A 149 19.16 -14.29 -4.78
C SER A 149 18.57 -15.16 -3.68
N ASN A 150 19.39 -16.07 -3.10
CA ASN A 150 18.94 -16.91 -1.99
C ASN A 150 18.70 -16.08 -0.72
N ALA A 151 19.55 -15.11 -0.43
CA ALA A 151 19.36 -14.20 0.70
C ALA A 151 18.07 -13.37 0.52
N ALA A 152 17.81 -12.85 -0.69
CA ALA A 152 16.57 -12.14 -0.99
C ALA A 152 15.34 -13.03 -0.78
N HIS A 153 15.40 -14.29 -1.25
CA HIS A 153 14.30 -15.24 -1.07
C HIS A 153 14.02 -15.59 0.41
N GLU A 154 15.06 -15.63 1.25
CA GLU A 154 14.89 -15.80 2.70
C GLU A 154 14.27 -14.54 3.35
N PHE A 155 14.59 -13.35 2.86
CA PHE A 155 13.91 -12.11 3.30
C PHE A 155 12.42 -12.12 2.94
N ASP A 156 12.05 -12.60 1.73
CA ASP A 156 10.66 -12.67 1.29
C ASP A 156 9.81 -13.63 2.12
N LYS A 157 10.42 -14.65 2.75
CA LYS A 157 9.72 -15.58 3.65
C LYS A 157 9.42 -14.98 5.04
N ILE A 158 10.09 -13.89 5.41
CA ILE A 158 9.95 -13.23 6.72
C ILE A 158 8.89 -12.12 6.66
N ASN A 159 8.51 -11.68 5.46
CA ASN A 159 7.50 -10.67 5.20
C ASN A 159 6.15 -11.29 4.80
#